data_e45d04725ffd4745d4888328cebdc10e
#
_entry.id   e45d04725ffd4745d4888328cebdc10e
#
_cell.length_a   1.000
_cell.length_b   1.000
_cell.length_c   1.000
_cell.angle_alpha   90.00
_cell.angle_beta   90.00
_cell.angle_gamma   90.00
#
_symmetry.space_group_name_H-M   'P 1'
#
loop_
_entity.id
_entity.type
_entity.pdbx_description
1 polymer ?
#
loop_
_entity_poly.entity_id
_entity_poly.type
_entity_poly.pdbx_seq_one_letter_code
_entity_poly.pdbx_strand_id
1 'polypeptide(L)'
;MTADGNWNLVVPTPMGERRGRLSLKTEGSTVKGSQMADGNSTEIFDGTVNGDEISWKVSITDQMPMTLEFTGTVDGDEIAGTVKLGEFGNSSFSGSRS
;
A
#
# COMPACT_ATOMS: atom_id res chain seq x y z
N MET A 1 10.05 15.32 3.08
CA MET A 1 8.62 15.08 3.13
C MET A 1 8.34 13.64 3.50
N THR A 2 7.38 13.43 4.37
CA THR A 2 7.11 12.10 4.89
C THR A 2 5.93 11.47 4.17
N ALA A 3 5.80 10.15 4.30
CA ALA A 3 4.66 9.44 3.79
C ALA A 3 3.46 9.48 4.75
N ASP A 4 3.58 10.23 5.84
CA ASP A 4 2.50 10.33 6.82
C ASP A 4 1.23 10.87 6.21
N GLY A 5 0.11 10.32 6.62
CA GLY A 5 -1.20 10.82 6.22
C GLY A 5 -2.05 9.72 5.61
N ASN A 6 -3.13 10.17 5.01
CA ASN A 6 -4.08 9.28 4.37
C ASN A 6 -3.92 9.34 2.86
N TRP A 7 -3.98 8.17 2.24
CA TRP A 7 -3.79 8.02 0.81
C TRP A 7 -4.98 7.27 0.21
N ASN A 8 -5.39 7.68 -0.98
CA ASN A 8 -6.34 6.91 -1.77
C ASN A 8 -5.55 6.10 -2.79
N LEU A 9 -5.66 4.79 -2.71
CA LEU A 9 -4.92 3.89 -3.58
C LEU A 9 -5.81 3.31 -4.66
N VAL A 10 -5.24 3.12 -5.83
CA VAL A 10 -5.89 2.46 -6.96
C VAL A 10 -4.97 1.35 -7.45
N VAL A 11 -5.49 0.15 -7.48
CA VAL A 11 -4.76 -1.03 -7.97
C VAL A 11 -5.54 -1.58 -9.15
N PRO A 12 -5.03 -1.46 -10.38
CA PRO A 12 -5.69 -2.07 -11.53
C PRO A 12 -5.51 -3.59 -11.49
N THR A 13 -6.60 -4.31 -11.69
CA THR A 13 -6.58 -5.76 -11.75
C THR A 13 -7.30 -6.21 -13.01
N PRO A 14 -7.12 -7.48 -13.44
CA PRO A 14 -7.87 -8.00 -14.59
C PRO A 14 -9.38 -7.95 -14.42
N MET A 15 -9.86 -7.85 -13.19
CA MET A 15 -11.29 -7.75 -12.90
C MET A 15 -11.75 -6.32 -12.69
N GLY A 16 -10.91 -5.33 -13.01
CA GLY A 16 -11.21 -3.92 -12.84
C GLY A 16 -10.32 -3.26 -11.80
N GLU A 17 -10.54 -1.99 -11.56
CA GLU A 17 -9.78 -1.25 -10.58
C GLU A 17 -10.29 -1.53 -9.18
N ARG A 18 -9.34 -1.74 -8.27
CA ARG A 18 -9.64 -1.81 -6.85
C ARG A 18 -9.18 -0.52 -6.19
N ARG A 19 -10.03 0.06 -5.37
CA ARG A 19 -9.73 1.28 -4.66
C ARG A 19 -9.74 1.02 -3.18
N GLY A 20 -8.79 1.65 -2.49
CA GLY A 20 -8.68 1.52 -1.05
C GLY A 20 -8.10 2.77 -0.44
N ARG A 21 -8.10 2.80 0.88
CA ARG A 21 -7.47 3.88 1.63
C ARG A 21 -6.32 3.33 2.43
N LEU A 22 -5.27 4.12 2.50
CA LEU A 22 -4.07 3.79 3.25
C LEU A 22 -3.80 4.89 4.25
N SER A 23 -3.65 4.53 5.51
CA SER A 23 -3.27 5.47 6.54
C SER A 23 -1.87 5.12 6.99
N LEU A 24 -0.94 6.06 6.92
CA LEU A 24 0.46 5.81 7.21
C LEU A 24 0.97 6.74 8.30
N LYS A 25 1.85 6.21 9.13
CA LYS A 25 2.57 6.98 10.11
C LYS A 25 4.01 6.50 10.13
N THR A 26 4.94 7.40 9.87
CA THR A 26 6.36 7.07 9.87
C THR A 26 6.95 7.26 11.26
N GLU A 27 7.85 6.36 11.63
CA GLU A 27 8.60 6.42 12.88
C GLU A 27 10.05 6.06 12.56
N GLY A 28 10.90 7.09 12.40
CA GLY A 28 12.25 6.87 11.93
C GLY A 28 12.25 6.29 10.52
N SER A 29 12.83 5.12 10.34
CA SER A 29 12.85 4.43 9.04
C SER A 29 11.75 3.37 8.92
N THR A 30 10.83 3.30 9.87
CA THR A 30 9.72 2.36 9.81
C THR A 30 8.42 3.09 9.53
N VAL A 31 7.46 2.36 8.97
CA VAL A 31 6.15 2.86 8.65
C VAL A 31 5.11 1.93 9.24
N LYS A 32 4.13 2.51 9.91
CA LYS A 32 2.99 1.77 10.45
C LYS A 32 1.71 2.37 9.92
N GLY A 33 0.66 1.59 9.96
CA GLY A 33 -0.64 2.08 9.54
C GLY A 33 -1.58 0.95 9.20
N SER A 34 -2.62 1.31 8.49
CA SER A 34 -3.63 0.35 8.09
C SER A 34 -4.09 0.65 6.67
N GLN A 35 -4.58 -0.38 6.02
CA GLN A 35 -5.14 -0.28 4.68
C GLN A 35 -6.58 -0.73 4.73
N MET A 36 -7.47 0.08 4.16
CA MET A 36 -8.89 -0.23 4.12
C MET A 36 -9.32 -0.45 2.69
N ALA A 37 -10.05 -1.54 2.47
CA ALA A 37 -10.60 -1.89 1.17
C ALA A 37 -11.88 -2.69 1.39
N ASP A 38 -12.92 -2.40 0.62
CA ASP A 38 -14.18 -3.15 0.64
C ASP A 38 -14.79 -3.26 2.04
N GLY A 39 -14.63 -2.21 2.86
CA GLY A 39 -15.17 -2.19 4.21
C GLY A 39 -14.34 -2.92 5.25
N ASN A 40 -13.22 -3.49 4.85
CA ASN A 40 -12.32 -4.19 5.76
C ASN A 40 -11.07 -3.37 6.00
N SER A 41 -10.55 -3.44 7.22
CA SER A 41 -9.33 -2.76 7.61
C SER A 41 -8.27 -3.79 8.00
N THR A 42 -7.07 -3.62 7.47
CA THR A 42 -5.96 -4.53 7.73
C THR A 42 -4.74 -3.71 8.09
N GLU A 43 -4.05 -4.10 9.16
CA GLU A 43 -2.81 -3.42 9.52
C GLU A 43 -1.69 -3.82 8.56
N ILE A 44 -0.88 -2.85 8.17
CA ILE A 44 0.32 -3.14 7.41
C ILE A 44 1.43 -3.61 8.35
N PHE A 45 2.40 -4.33 7.82
CA PHE A 45 3.54 -4.79 8.59
C PHE A 45 4.81 -4.72 7.74
N ASP A 46 5.94 -4.82 8.38
CA ASP A 46 7.26 -4.71 7.74
C ASP A 46 7.37 -3.46 6.88
N GLY A 47 6.76 -2.35 7.34
CA GLY A 47 6.82 -1.10 6.63
C GLY A 47 8.15 -0.41 6.85
N THR A 48 8.76 0.05 5.76
CA THR A 48 10.01 0.80 5.81
C THR A 48 9.93 2.01 4.88
N VAL A 49 10.68 3.03 5.23
CA VAL A 49 10.80 4.24 4.41
C VAL A 49 12.27 4.61 4.33
N ASN A 50 12.72 4.94 3.12
CA ASN A 50 14.08 5.36 2.89
C ASN A 50 14.05 6.50 1.87
N GLY A 51 14.16 7.74 2.36
CA GLY A 51 14.00 8.89 1.50
C GLY A 51 12.57 8.94 0.96
N ASP A 52 12.45 8.93 -0.36
CA ASP A 52 11.15 8.93 -1.01
C ASP A 52 10.61 7.53 -1.29
N GLU A 53 11.39 6.50 -1.00
CA GLU A 53 10.97 5.12 -1.23
C GLU A 53 10.29 4.57 0.00
N ILE A 54 9.20 3.83 -0.23
CA ILE A 54 8.41 3.25 0.83
C ILE A 54 8.01 1.84 0.43
N SER A 55 8.00 0.94 1.41
CA SER A 55 7.51 -0.40 1.19
C SER A 55 6.77 -0.88 2.42
N TRP A 56 5.79 -1.74 2.20
CA TRP A 56 5.04 -2.35 3.29
C TRP A 56 4.40 -3.62 2.79
N LYS A 57 3.91 -4.41 3.74
CA LYS A 57 3.23 -5.66 3.45
C LYS A 57 1.86 -5.67 4.10
N VAL A 58 0.93 -6.34 3.46
CA VAL A 58 -0.43 -6.51 3.96
C VAL A 58 -0.79 -7.98 3.82
N SER A 59 -1.35 -8.55 4.88
CA SER A 59 -1.82 -9.92 4.85
C SER A 59 -3.32 -9.93 4.63
N ILE A 60 -3.75 -10.57 3.57
CA ILE A 60 -5.16 -10.71 3.25
C ILE A 60 -5.58 -12.14 3.57
N THR A 61 -6.67 -12.29 4.32
CA THR A 61 -7.16 -13.60 4.73
C THR A 61 -8.57 -13.86 4.21
N ASP A 62 -9.01 -13.10 3.22
CA ASP A 62 -10.38 -13.21 2.70
C ASP A 62 -10.62 -14.59 2.10
N GLN A 63 -10.70 -14.73 0.79
CA GLN A 63 -10.97 -16.04 0.18
C GLN A 63 -9.74 -16.93 0.16
N MET A 64 -8.56 -16.34 -0.01
CA MET A 64 -7.29 -17.06 0.01
C MET A 64 -6.29 -16.26 0.82
N PRO A 65 -5.61 -16.90 1.79
CA PRO A 65 -4.56 -16.20 2.52
C PRO A 65 -3.44 -15.79 1.56
N MET A 66 -3.07 -14.52 1.61
CA MET A 66 -2.10 -13.97 0.67
C MET A 66 -1.41 -12.79 1.32
N THR A 67 -0.12 -12.64 1.06
CA THR A 67 0.62 -11.47 1.49
C THR A 67 0.91 -10.60 0.28
N LEU A 68 0.48 -9.35 0.35
CA LEU A 68 0.77 -8.37 -0.69
C LEU A 68 1.98 -7.55 -0.25
N GLU A 69 2.93 -7.38 -1.14
CA GLU A 69 4.11 -6.56 -0.88
C GLU A 69 4.05 -5.33 -1.79
N PHE A 70 3.95 -4.17 -1.17
CA PHE A 70 3.90 -2.90 -1.88
C PHE A 70 5.27 -2.23 -1.80
N THR A 71 5.74 -1.72 -2.93
CA THR A 71 6.96 -0.93 -2.99
C THR A 71 6.69 0.24 -3.92
N GLY A 72 6.92 1.45 -3.42
CA GLY A 72 6.60 2.62 -4.21
C GLY A 72 7.48 3.81 -3.87
N THR A 73 7.22 4.89 -4.56
CA THR A 73 7.90 6.16 -4.38
C THR A 73 6.86 7.24 -4.12
N VAL A 74 7.12 8.07 -3.12
CA VAL A 74 6.27 9.21 -2.78
C VAL A 74 6.83 10.43 -3.47
N ASP A 75 5.96 11.13 -4.20
CA ASP A 75 6.34 12.37 -4.88
C ASP A 75 5.27 13.41 -4.57
N GLY A 76 5.54 14.23 -3.55
CA GLY A 76 4.57 15.23 -3.11
C GLY A 76 3.30 14.57 -2.58
N ASP A 77 2.20 14.79 -3.27
CA ASP A 77 0.89 14.26 -2.87
C ASP A 77 0.53 12.99 -3.65
N GLU A 78 1.49 12.40 -4.33
CA GLU A 78 1.26 11.20 -5.11
C GLU A 78 2.18 10.08 -4.66
N ILE A 79 1.69 8.85 -4.81
CA ILE A 79 2.48 7.65 -4.57
C ILE A 79 2.22 6.69 -5.71
N ALA A 80 3.27 6.01 -6.15
CA ALA A 80 3.15 5.04 -7.22
C ALA A 80 4.23 3.99 -7.08
N GLY A 81 3.95 2.79 -7.56
CA GLY A 81 4.91 1.71 -7.50
C GLY A 81 4.32 0.40 -7.96
N THR A 82 4.81 -0.68 -7.37
CA THR A 82 4.38 -2.02 -7.72
C THR A 82 3.88 -2.75 -6.48
N VAL A 83 2.96 -3.68 -6.71
CA VAL A 83 2.48 -4.59 -5.68
C VAL A 83 2.71 -6.01 -6.15
N LYS A 84 3.29 -6.81 -5.29
CA LYS A 84 3.51 -8.22 -5.56
C LYS A 84 2.35 -9.00 -4.97
N LEU A 85 1.66 -9.75 -5.81
CA LEU A 85 0.44 -10.46 -5.46
C LEU A 85 0.72 -11.93 -5.15
N GLY A 86 1.73 -12.18 -4.35
CA GLY A 86 2.10 -13.56 -4.02
C GLY A 86 2.51 -14.32 -5.26
N GLU A 87 1.86 -15.46 -5.50
CA GLU A 87 2.16 -16.29 -6.66
C GLU A 87 1.48 -15.83 -7.94
N PHE A 88 0.62 -14.81 -7.85
CA PHE A 88 -0.16 -14.33 -8.99
C PHE A 88 0.59 -13.28 -9.82
N GLY A 89 1.83 -12.98 -9.46
CA GLY A 89 2.63 -12.03 -10.21
C GLY A 89 2.60 -10.64 -9.59
N ASN A 90 2.93 -9.65 -10.41
CA ASN A 90 3.03 -8.27 -9.96
C ASN A 90 2.01 -7.40 -10.68
N SER A 91 1.61 -6.34 -10.01
CA SER A 91 0.76 -5.31 -10.59
C SER A 91 1.33 -3.96 -10.21
N SER A 92 0.84 -2.91 -10.84
CA SER A 92 1.20 -1.56 -10.45
C SER A 92 0.12 -1.00 -9.53
N PHE A 93 0.49 0.02 -8.76
CA PHE A 93 -0.48 0.76 -7.98
C PHE A 93 -0.13 2.23 -8.02
N SER A 94 -1.11 3.05 -7.76
CA SER A 94 -0.92 4.49 -7.65
C SER A 94 -1.89 5.03 -6.62
N GLY A 95 -1.61 6.21 -6.15
CA GLY A 95 -2.48 6.83 -5.18
C GLY A 95 -2.19 8.31 -5.03
N SER A 96 -3.07 8.97 -4.31
CA SER A 96 -2.93 10.39 -4.02
C SER A 96 -3.32 10.64 -2.58
N ARG A 97 -2.75 11.69 -2.02
CA ARG A 97 -3.05 12.10 -0.65
C ARG A 97 -4.48 12.61 -0.58
N SER A 98 -5.21 12.10 0.38
CA SER A 98 -6.60 12.54 0.54
C SER A 98 -6.71 13.80 1.40
#